data_c63677ec450ac688b895e7539485a40b
#
_entry.id   c63677ec450ac688b895e7539485a40b
#
_cell.length_a   1.000
_cell.length_b   1.000
_cell.length_c   1.000
_cell.angle_alpha   90.00
_cell.angle_beta   90.00
_cell.angle_gamma   90.00
#
_symmetry.space_group_name_H-M   'P 1'
#
loop_
_entity.id
_entity.type
_entity.pdbx_description
1 polymer ?
#
loop_
_entity_poly.entity_id
_entity_poly.type
_entity_poly.pdbx_seq_one_letter_code
_entity_poly.pdbx_strand_id
1 'polypeptide(L)'
;MEARNLTQTAKFDNELHSVLDDAKVDPKDCYQCGKCSAGCPVASDADMTPREVLRHLQLGQVDPVLKSNMPWLCAGCGMCLARCPQSVDLPNLMLACRRAGEAQGIKPIGEVARFNQLFVNGVREKGLSDEAVLAMRFNLATGHFLQDAL
;
A
#
# COMPACT_ATOMS: atom_id res chain seq x y z
N MET A 1 29.33 4.64 4.83
CA MET A 1 28.75 3.33 4.45
C MET A 1 28.65 2.50 5.72
N GLU A 2 27.49 2.38 6.28
CA GLU A 2 27.26 1.61 7.50
C GLU A 2 27.20 0.12 7.11
N ALA A 3 28.06 -0.71 7.72
CA ALA A 3 28.12 -2.14 7.44
C ALA A 3 26.78 -2.79 7.86
N ARG A 4 26.04 -3.38 6.93
CA ARG A 4 24.81 -4.12 7.24
C ARG A 4 25.15 -5.31 8.15
N ASN A 5 24.53 -5.35 9.31
CA ASN A 5 24.68 -6.44 10.26
C ASN A 5 24.03 -7.71 9.68
N LEU A 6 24.74 -8.85 9.66
CA LEU A 6 24.25 -10.12 9.09
C LEU A 6 22.92 -10.59 9.72
N THR A 7 22.68 -10.27 10.98
CA THR A 7 21.40 -10.57 11.66
C THR A 7 20.24 -9.76 11.12
N GLN A 8 20.47 -8.51 10.69
CA GLN A 8 19.46 -7.69 10.03
C GLN A 8 19.13 -8.22 8.63
N THR A 9 20.14 -8.69 7.90
CA THR A 9 19.96 -9.25 6.55
C THR A 9 19.05 -10.49 6.59
N ALA A 10 19.25 -11.41 7.53
CA ALA A 10 18.43 -12.61 7.68
C ALA A 10 16.96 -12.29 8.05
N LYS A 11 16.73 -11.26 8.86
CA LYS A 11 15.37 -10.80 9.20
C LYS A 11 14.67 -10.20 7.98
N PHE A 12 15.36 -9.39 7.19
CA PHE A 12 14.83 -8.79 5.96
C PHE A 12 14.51 -9.84 4.90
N ASP A 13 15.35 -10.88 4.75
CA ASP A 13 15.09 -11.98 3.83
C ASP A 13 13.80 -12.72 4.19
N ASN A 14 13.57 -13.01 5.48
CA ASN A 14 12.36 -13.66 5.93
C ASN A 14 11.11 -12.79 5.72
N GLU A 15 11.18 -11.49 5.96
CA GLU A 15 10.08 -10.54 5.73
C GLU A 15 9.76 -10.41 4.23
N LEU A 16 10.79 -10.32 3.39
CA LEU A 16 10.64 -10.30 1.94
C LEU A 16 9.93 -11.55 1.45
N HIS A 17 10.42 -12.74 1.84
CA HIS A 17 9.82 -14.01 1.47
C HIS A 17 8.35 -14.08 1.93
N SER A 18 8.03 -13.68 3.15
CA SER A 18 6.65 -13.67 3.66
C SER A 18 5.73 -12.78 2.80
N VAL A 19 6.17 -11.59 2.42
CA VAL A 19 5.40 -10.68 1.56
C VAL A 19 5.20 -11.25 0.17
N LEU A 20 6.25 -11.81 -0.43
CA LEU A 20 6.22 -12.34 -1.79
C LEU A 20 5.39 -13.62 -1.87
N ASP A 21 5.48 -14.50 -0.88
CA ASP A 21 4.71 -15.73 -0.78
C ASP A 21 3.21 -15.43 -0.61
N ASP A 22 2.85 -14.46 0.24
CA ASP A 22 1.46 -14.01 0.40
C ASP A 22 0.92 -13.40 -0.89
N ALA A 23 1.69 -12.60 -1.58
CA ALA A 23 1.33 -11.97 -2.85
C ALA A 23 1.33 -12.94 -4.04
N LYS A 24 2.07 -14.04 -3.97
CA LYS A 24 2.36 -14.94 -5.09
C LYS A 24 2.98 -14.23 -6.29
N VAL A 25 3.87 -13.29 -6.02
CA VAL A 25 4.55 -12.43 -7.00
C VAL A 25 6.05 -12.57 -6.87
N ASP A 26 6.76 -12.83 -7.98
CA ASP A 26 8.22 -12.70 -8.02
C ASP A 26 8.59 -11.32 -8.60
N PRO A 27 9.22 -10.44 -7.83
CA PRO A 27 9.66 -9.13 -8.32
C PRO A 27 10.66 -9.20 -9.47
N LYS A 28 11.35 -10.35 -9.65
CA LYS A 28 12.32 -10.56 -10.73
C LYS A 28 11.67 -10.59 -12.10
N ASP A 29 10.38 -10.92 -12.19
CA ASP A 29 9.63 -10.89 -13.44
C ASP A 29 9.47 -9.46 -13.98
N CYS A 30 9.65 -8.44 -13.14
CA CYS A 30 9.52 -7.04 -13.53
C CYS A 30 10.79 -6.48 -14.16
N TYR A 31 10.74 -6.11 -15.43
CA TYR A 31 11.84 -5.42 -16.13
C TYR A 31 11.78 -3.88 -16.05
N GLN A 32 11.00 -3.34 -15.12
CA GLN A 32 11.01 -1.91 -14.79
C GLN A 32 10.55 -0.95 -15.90
N CYS A 33 9.62 -1.35 -16.77
CA CYS A 33 9.14 -0.54 -17.90
C CYS A 33 8.33 0.72 -17.52
N GLY A 34 7.83 0.81 -16.28
CA GLY A 34 7.13 1.98 -15.77
C GLY A 34 5.65 2.10 -16.12
N LYS A 35 5.06 1.19 -16.93
CA LYS A 35 3.65 1.25 -17.33
C LYS A 35 2.66 1.22 -16.15
N CYS A 36 3.03 0.54 -15.06
CA CYS A 36 2.24 0.49 -13.83
C CYS A 36 2.15 1.86 -13.14
N SER A 37 3.27 2.60 -13.07
CA SER A 37 3.30 3.93 -12.46
C SER A 37 2.59 4.98 -13.33
N ALA A 38 2.80 4.93 -14.64
CA ALA A 38 2.16 5.87 -15.57
C ALA A 38 0.62 5.78 -15.62
N GLY A 39 0.05 4.67 -15.18
CA GLY A 39 -1.40 4.48 -15.15
C GLY A 39 -2.01 4.42 -13.75
N CYS A 40 -1.23 4.66 -12.70
CA CYS A 40 -1.72 4.61 -11.34
C CYS A 40 -2.42 5.92 -10.96
N PRO A 41 -3.72 5.88 -10.55
CA PRO A 41 -4.47 7.09 -10.23
C PRO A 41 -3.97 7.80 -8.97
N VAL A 42 -3.23 7.11 -8.11
CA VAL A 42 -2.72 7.66 -6.84
C VAL A 42 -1.20 7.89 -6.86
N ALA A 43 -0.55 7.76 -8.02
CA ALA A 43 0.91 7.88 -8.09
C ALA A 43 1.43 9.28 -7.76
N SER A 44 0.61 10.33 -7.97
CA SER A 44 0.96 11.71 -7.65
C SER A 44 0.94 12.01 -6.15
N ASP A 45 0.13 11.27 -5.39
CA ASP A 45 -0.07 11.49 -3.96
C ASP A 45 0.79 10.53 -3.11
N ALA A 46 1.39 9.54 -3.78
CA ALA A 46 2.25 8.56 -3.14
C ALA A 46 3.70 9.04 -3.05
N ASP A 47 4.34 8.73 -1.93
CA ASP A 47 5.78 8.96 -1.70
C ASP A 47 6.67 8.00 -2.51
N MET A 48 6.09 6.93 -3.03
CA MET A 48 6.75 5.90 -3.82
C MET A 48 5.80 5.41 -4.92
N THR A 49 6.27 5.35 -6.15
CA THR A 49 5.47 4.84 -7.28
C THR A 49 5.40 3.30 -7.28
N PRO A 50 4.39 2.69 -7.94
CA PRO A 50 4.31 1.22 -8.08
C PRO A 50 5.58 0.56 -8.63
N ARG A 51 6.26 1.21 -9.56
CA ARG A 51 7.53 0.74 -10.12
C ARG A 51 8.66 0.76 -9.09
N GLU A 52 8.72 1.79 -8.27
CA GLU A 52 9.73 1.92 -7.20
C GLU A 52 9.51 0.89 -6.11
N VAL A 53 8.26 0.59 -5.75
CA VAL A 53 7.95 -0.52 -4.84
C VAL A 53 8.58 -1.83 -5.34
N LEU A 54 8.32 -2.20 -6.61
CA LEU A 54 8.93 -3.39 -7.19
C LEU A 54 10.45 -3.31 -7.19
N ARG A 55 11.03 -2.14 -7.48
CA ARG A 55 12.48 -1.97 -7.47
C ARG A 55 13.09 -2.17 -6.10
N HIS A 56 12.49 -1.63 -5.06
CA HIS A 56 12.93 -1.85 -3.69
C HIS A 56 12.88 -3.33 -3.31
N LEU A 57 11.78 -4.03 -3.66
CA LEU A 57 11.65 -5.46 -3.38
C LEU A 57 12.67 -6.31 -4.17
N GLN A 58 12.98 -5.95 -5.44
CA GLN A 58 14.07 -6.57 -6.20
C GLN A 58 15.45 -6.43 -5.51
N LEU A 59 15.63 -5.34 -4.77
CA LEU A 59 16.85 -5.04 -4.03
C LEU A 59 16.82 -5.59 -2.59
N GLY A 60 15.79 -6.35 -2.21
CA GLY A 60 15.60 -6.85 -0.85
C GLY A 60 15.29 -5.76 0.19
N GLN A 61 14.84 -4.60 -0.25
CA GLN A 61 14.56 -3.44 0.61
C GLN A 61 13.08 -3.40 0.98
N VAL A 62 12.64 -4.27 1.89
CA VAL A 62 11.24 -4.37 2.31
C VAL A 62 10.83 -3.19 3.20
N ASP A 63 11.67 -2.82 4.15
CA ASP A 63 11.40 -1.81 5.18
C ASP A 63 10.98 -0.44 4.62
N PRO A 64 11.65 0.14 3.59
CA PRO A 64 11.19 1.36 2.93
C PRO A 64 9.80 1.23 2.32
N VAL A 65 9.47 0.06 1.75
CA VAL A 65 8.15 -0.20 1.15
C VAL A 65 7.05 -0.24 2.20
N LEU A 66 7.26 -0.96 3.31
CA LEU A 66 6.27 -1.07 4.37
C LEU A 66 6.02 0.26 5.09
N LYS A 67 7.04 1.13 5.16
CA LYS A 67 6.94 2.47 5.76
C LYS A 67 6.39 3.53 4.81
N SER A 68 6.35 3.24 3.49
CA SER A 68 5.80 4.16 2.50
C SER A 68 4.28 4.24 2.59
N ASN A 69 3.69 5.32 2.05
CA ASN A 69 2.24 5.46 1.98
C ASN A 69 1.63 4.70 0.79
N MET A 70 2.44 4.29 -0.20
CA MET A 70 1.94 3.67 -1.43
C MET A 70 1.09 2.41 -1.20
N PRO A 71 1.47 1.41 -0.38
CA PRO A 71 0.61 0.27 -0.11
C PRO A 71 -0.75 0.67 0.46
N TRP A 72 -0.81 1.75 1.25
CA TRP A 72 -2.01 2.22 1.93
C TRP A 72 -2.93 3.04 1.02
N LEU A 73 -2.36 3.84 0.11
CA LEU A 73 -3.10 4.62 -0.89
C LEU A 73 -3.62 3.75 -2.04
N CYS A 74 -3.02 2.57 -2.27
CA CYS A 74 -3.41 1.71 -3.37
C CYS A 74 -4.90 1.34 -3.31
N ALA A 75 -5.67 1.79 -4.30
CA ALA A 75 -7.11 1.53 -4.40
C ALA A 75 -7.46 0.12 -4.92
N GLY A 76 -6.47 -0.74 -5.24
CA GLY A 76 -6.72 -2.07 -5.78
C GLY A 76 -7.40 -2.07 -7.16
N CYS A 77 -7.32 -0.98 -7.93
CA CYS A 77 -8.07 -0.79 -9.18
C CYS A 77 -7.63 -1.71 -10.34
N GLY A 78 -6.55 -2.49 -10.20
CA GLY A 78 -6.08 -3.45 -11.20
C GLY A 78 -5.42 -2.85 -12.44
N MET A 79 -5.38 -1.52 -12.60
CA MET A 79 -4.83 -0.87 -13.79
C MET A 79 -3.36 -1.23 -14.04
N CYS A 80 -2.56 -1.35 -12.99
CA CYS A 80 -1.15 -1.74 -13.09
C CYS A 80 -0.98 -3.19 -13.58
N LEU A 81 -1.85 -4.12 -13.18
CA LEU A 81 -1.87 -5.51 -13.65
C LEU A 81 -2.29 -5.57 -15.12
N ALA A 82 -3.39 -4.89 -15.49
CA ALA A 82 -3.90 -4.88 -16.86
C ALA A 82 -2.89 -4.33 -17.88
N ARG A 83 -2.01 -3.42 -17.45
CA ARG A 83 -0.98 -2.82 -18.30
C ARG A 83 0.38 -3.53 -18.25
N CYS A 84 0.54 -4.49 -17.34
CA CYS A 84 1.82 -5.16 -17.14
C CYS A 84 2.08 -6.21 -18.23
N PRO A 85 3.14 -6.08 -19.06
CA PRO A 85 3.44 -7.09 -20.08
C PRO A 85 3.98 -8.40 -19.49
N GLN A 86 4.39 -8.39 -18.23
CA GLN A 86 4.84 -9.57 -17.49
C GLN A 86 3.77 -10.10 -16.51
N SER A 87 2.56 -9.51 -16.54
CA SER A 87 1.45 -9.93 -15.69
C SER A 87 1.77 -9.94 -14.19
N VAL A 88 2.68 -9.05 -13.74
CA VAL A 88 3.03 -8.92 -12.32
C VAL A 88 1.82 -8.37 -11.55
N ASP A 89 1.33 -9.13 -10.57
CA ASP A 89 0.14 -8.79 -9.78
C ASP A 89 0.47 -7.80 -8.65
N LEU A 90 0.66 -6.54 -9.03
CA LEU A 90 0.91 -5.45 -8.10
C LEU A 90 -0.22 -5.19 -7.08
N PRO A 91 -1.51 -5.29 -7.43
CA PRO A 91 -2.59 -5.18 -6.45
C PRO A 91 -2.45 -6.15 -5.27
N ASN A 92 -2.19 -7.42 -5.54
CA ASN A 92 -1.95 -8.42 -4.50
C ASN A 92 -0.66 -8.15 -3.73
N LEU A 93 0.39 -7.70 -4.42
CA LEU A 93 1.63 -7.30 -3.77
C LEU A 93 1.42 -6.14 -2.77
N MET A 94 0.66 -5.11 -3.15
CA MET A 94 0.33 -3.99 -2.24
C MET A 94 -0.49 -4.46 -1.03
N LEU A 95 -1.42 -5.40 -1.24
CA LEU A 95 -2.19 -5.99 -0.14
C LEU A 95 -1.30 -6.78 0.82
N ALA A 96 -0.36 -7.59 0.31
CA ALA A 96 0.60 -8.32 1.12
C ALA A 96 1.50 -7.36 1.92
N CYS A 97 1.98 -6.27 1.29
CA CYS A 97 2.73 -5.22 1.99
C CYS A 97 1.91 -4.58 3.13
N ARG A 98 0.62 -4.31 2.93
CA ARG A 98 -0.27 -3.81 4.01
C ARG A 98 -0.32 -4.79 5.18
N ARG A 99 -0.59 -6.07 4.91
CA ARG A 99 -0.69 -7.11 5.95
C ARG A 99 0.60 -7.24 6.74
N ALA A 100 1.74 -7.24 6.04
CA ALA A 100 3.04 -7.29 6.67
C ALA A 100 3.32 -6.04 7.53
N GLY A 101 2.96 -4.84 7.03
CA GLY A 101 3.07 -3.59 7.76
C GLY A 101 2.19 -3.59 9.02
N GLU A 102 0.93 -4.01 8.92
CA GLU A 102 0.02 -4.14 10.06
C GLU A 102 0.55 -5.11 11.12
N ALA A 103 1.08 -6.26 10.71
CA ALA A 103 1.68 -7.24 11.61
C ALA A 103 2.88 -6.67 12.38
N GLN A 104 3.60 -5.70 11.80
CA GLN A 104 4.72 -4.98 12.43
C GLN A 104 4.27 -3.73 13.22
N GLY A 105 2.96 -3.45 13.29
CA GLY A 105 2.42 -2.26 13.94
C GLY A 105 2.65 -0.95 13.16
N ILE A 106 3.04 -1.04 11.88
CA ILE A 106 3.15 0.11 10.99
C ILE A 106 1.73 0.56 10.65
N LYS A 107 1.43 1.83 10.93
CA LYS A 107 0.12 2.41 10.66
C LYS A 107 0.19 3.29 9.42
N PRO A 108 -0.88 3.30 8.60
CA PRO A 108 -0.98 4.24 7.50
C PRO A 108 -0.98 5.68 8.01
N ILE A 109 -0.57 6.60 7.15
CA ILE A 109 -0.48 8.02 7.48
C ILE A 109 -1.87 8.57 7.83
N GLY A 110 -1.98 9.18 8.99
CA GLY A 110 -3.03 10.02 9.56
C GLY A 110 -4.47 9.79 9.04
N GLU A 111 -4.85 10.48 7.98
CA GLU A 111 -6.23 10.50 7.47
C GLU A 111 -6.65 9.21 6.78
N VAL A 112 -5.74 8.54 6.07
CA VAL A 112 -6.02 7.24 5.41
C VAL A 112 -6.35 6.18 6.46
N ALA A 113 -5.61 6.15 7.57
CA ALA A 113 -5.89 5.26 8.69
C ALA A 113 -7.29 5.52 9.26
N ARG A 114 -7.61 6.82 9.44
CA ARG A 114 -8.90 7.23 10.01
C ARG A 114 -10.05 6.86 9.09
N PHE A 115 -9.92 7.13 7.79
CA PHE A 115 -10.92 6.75 6.81
C PHE A 115 -11.17 5.23 6.80
N ASN A 116 -10.11 4.43 6.69
CA ASN A 116 -10.22 2.97 6.69
C ASN A 116 -10.89 2.43 7.97
N GLN A 117 -10.53 2.98 9.12
CA GLN A 117 -11.14 2.60 10.40
C GLN A 117 -12.65 2.90 10.43
N LEU A 118 -13.06 4.11 10.02
CA LEU A 118 -14.46 4.51 9.97
C LEU A 118 -15.26 3.69 8.97
N PHE A 119 -14.68 3.43 7.80
CA PHE A 119 -15.30 2.59 6.76
C PHE A 119 -15.55 1.16 7.27
N VAL A 120 -14.52 0.50 7.79
CA VAL A 120 -14.62 -0.88 8.30
C VAL A 120 -15.61 -0.97 9.46
N ASN A 121 -15.58 -0.01 10.38
CA ASN A 121 -16.53 0.01 11.50
C ASN A 121 -17.96 0.22 11.02
N GLY A 122 -18.20 1.11 10.05
CA GLY A 122 -19.52 1.32 9.46
C GLY A 122 -20.08 0.04 8.81
N VAL A 123 -19.23 -0.66 8.04
CA VAL A 123 -19.62 -1.94 7.42
C VAL A 123 -19.89 -3.02 8.46
N ARG A 124 -19.09 -3.10 9.54
CA ARG A 124 -19.33 -4.06 10.64
C ARG A 124 -20.66 -3.79 11.37
N GLU A 125 -21.02 -2.53 11.58
CA GLU A 125 -22.24 -2.13 12.28
C GLU A 125 -23.50 -2.37 11.45
N LYS A 126 -23.45 -2.07 10.14
CA LYS A 126 -24.64 -2.03 9.28
C LYS A 126 -24.67 -3.04 8.14
N GLY A 127 -23.56 -3.76 7.90
CA GLY A 127 -23.40 -4.68 6.77
C GLY A 127 -23.17 -3.98 5.43
N LEU A 128 -23.36 -2.66 5.35
CA LEU A 128 -23.20 -1.84 4.15
C LEU A 128 -22.46 -0.54 4.50
N SER A 129 -21.78 0.04 3.53
CA SER A 129 -21.23 1.39 3.66
C SER A 129 -22.34 2.42 3.41
N ASP A 130 -22.50 3.32 4.35
CA ASP A 130 -23.34 4.52 4.20
C ASP A 130 -22.40 5.69 3.94
N GLU A 131 -22.34 6.13 2.68
CA GLU A 131 -21.37 7.12 2.22
C GLU A 131 -21.57 8.48 2.90
N ALA A 132 -22.82 8.90 3.12
CA ALA A 132 -23.13 10.17 3.78
C ALA A 132 -22.69 10.16 5.24
N VAL A 133 -22.97 9.07 5.96
CA VAL A 133 -22.54 8.91 7.36
C VAL A 133 -21.02 8.79 7.45
N LEU A 134 -20.39 8.08 6.51
CA LEU A 134 -18.94 7.95 6.46
C LEU A 134 -18.27 9.31 6.23
N ALA A 135 -18.72 10.08 5.24
CA ALA A 135 -18.22 11.42 4.94
C ALA A 135 -18.37 12.35 6.15
N MET A 136 -19.56 12.37 6.77
CA MET A 136 -19.81 13.18 7.96
C MET A 136 -18.88 12.80 9.13
N ARG A 137 -18.75 11.49 9.44
CA ARG A 137 -17.87 11.00 10.51
C ARG A 137 -16.40 11.32 10.22
N PHE A 138 -15.98 11.20 8.96
CA PHE A 138 -14.61 11.50 8.53
C PHE A 138 -14.31 13.01 8.68
N ASN A 139 -15.16 13.88 8.18
CA ASN A 139 -15.00 15.33 8.29
C ASN A 139 -14.99 15.81 9.74
N LEU A 140 -15.86 15.24 10.59
CA LEU A 140 -15.84 15.52 12.04
C LEU A 140 -14.54 15.06 12.70
N ALA A 141 -13.99 13.92 12.27
CA ALA A 141 -12.79 13.33 12.87
C ALA A 141 -11.49 13.99 12.40
N THR A 142 -11.48 14.62 11.20
CA THR A 142 -10.31 15.27 10.60
C THR A 142 -10.35 16.79 10.71
N GLY A 143 -11.50 17.37 11.07
CA GLY A 143 -11.67 18.82 11.17
C GLY A 143 -11.93 19.53 9.83
N HIS A 144 -12.13 18.77 8.74
CA HIS A 144 -12.35 19.32 7.37
C HIS A 144 -13.80 19.77 7.12
N PHE A 145 -14.59 19.91 8.17
CA PHE A 145 -16.03 20.21 8.07
C PHE A 145 -16.39 21.48 7.27
N LEU A 146 -15.45 22.42 7.15
CA LEU A 146 -15.65 23.67 6.43
C LEU A 146 -15.04 23.67 5.01
N GLN A 147 -14.22 22.69 4.65
CA GLN A 147 -13.52 22.69 3.35
C GLN A 147 -14.40 22.08 2.24
N ASP A 148 -15.30 21.16 2.60
CA ASP A 148 -16.19 20.48 1.63
C ASP A 148 -17.58 21.12 1.54
N ALA A 149 -17.83 22.21 2.28
CA ALA A 149 -19.11 22.94 2.28
C ALA A 149 -19.14 24.15 1.31
N LEU A 150 -18.07 24.39 0.57
CA LEU A 150 -17.92 25.42 -0.46
C LEU A 150 -17.66 24.79 -1.82
#